data_49ad0e9170d4230f34f36b2bb0f681ac
#
_entry.id   49ad0e9170d4230f34f36b2bb0f681ac
#
_cell.length_a   1.000
_cell.length_b   1.000
_cell.length_c   1.000
_cell.angle_alpha   90.00
_cell.angle_beta   90.00
_cell.angle_gamma   90.00
#
_symmetry.space_group_name_H-M   'P 1'
#
loop_
_entity.id
_entity.type
_entity.pdbx_description
1 polymer ?
#
loop_
_entity_poly.entity_id
_entity_poly.type
_entity_poly.pdbx_seq_one_letter_code
_entity_poly.pdbx_strand_id
1 'polypeptide(L)'
;MRARSTLSFAATLILATSGAVSAQQTSPTMDADGTIHAQDVVIPTSDLLSAQAKRLLIERIEHNPKFDPGPNLVERARAASLEMAQPVVKRWQEIYPATIQRVTMNGVPTDVIVPKAGIAAKNRHRVLINLHGGGFFTGGGGAAGQVESLPLAGAGRVKVVAVDYRLAPENKFPAASQDVEQVYRALLKTYKPENIGIFGCSAGGALTAQSTAWLQKQHLPRPGAIGIFCSGLMPGFWTGGDSSHVAPVLNRQLPYPAERIGEGMSGYYLSASDAKNPLAVPGISLSVLSHFPPTLLVSGTRDVALSNLLASNVALKQAGVETELLVLEGLGHGDVFLFAGAPEAKEADALIWRFFDKHLGR
;
A
#
# COMPACT_ATOMS: atom_id res chain seq x y z
N MET A 1 65.00 -28.25 -20.11
CA MET A 1 64.82 -28.40 -18.66
C MET A 1 64.23 -27.07 -18.12
N ARG A 2 62.98 -27.00 -17.84
CA ARG A 2 62.33 -25.85 -17.21
C ARG A 2 61.63 -26.35 -15.95
N ALA A 3 62.10 -25.94 -14.76
CA ALA A 3 61.53 -26.23 -13.47
C ALA A 3 60.20 -25.48 -13.27
N ARG A 4 59.14 -26.21 -12.88
CA ARG A 4 57.86 -25.64 -12.41
C ARG A 4 57.94 -25.53 -10.89
N SER A 5 57.88 -24.31 -10.39
CA SER A 5 57.71 -24.04 -8.95
C SER A 5 56.22 -24.02 -8.62
N THR A 6 55.81 -24.96 -7.76
CA THR A 6 54.50 -25.00 -7.14
C THR A 6 54.52 -24.18 -5.85
N LEU A 7 53.72 -23.08 -5.82
CA LEU A 7 53.45 -22.33 -4.58
C LEU A 7 52.29 -23.01 -3.84
N SER A 8 52.58 -23.60 -2.68
CA SER A 8 51.54 -24.06 -1.71
C SER A 8 51.11 -22.90 -0.85
N PHE A 9 49.82 -22.55 -0.93
CA PHE A 9 49.16 -21.66 0.04
C PHE A 9 48.70 -22.52 1.23
N ALA A 10 49.31 -22.34 2.38
CA ALA A 10 48.82 -22.88 3.64
C ALA A 10 47.78 -21.92 4.22
N ALA A 11 46.50 -22.29 4.20
CA ALA A 11 45.45 -21.56 4.91
C ALA A 11 45.47 -21.97 6.39
N THR A 12 45.87 -21.06 7.25
CA THR A 12 45.80 -21.22 8.72
C THR A 12 44.36 -20.99 9.18
N LEU A 13 43.69 -22.08 9.54
CA LEU A 13 42.35 -22.04 10.12
C LEU A 13 42.46 -21.68 11.61
N ILE A 14 42.08 -20.47 11.99
CA ILE A 14 41.98 -20.07 13.41
C ILE A 14 40.61 -20.55 13.91
N LEU A 15 40.61 -21.66 14.67
CA LEU A 15 39.43 -22.09 15.42
C LEU A 15 39.29 -21.18 16.68
N ALA A 16 38.39 -20.23 16.63
CA ALA A 16 37.89 -19.52 17.81
C ALA A 16 36.81 -20.42 18.46
N THR A 17 37.14 -21.12 19.52
CA THR A 17 36.18 -21.84 20.34
C THR A 17 35.48 -20.86 21.27
N SER A 18 34.42 -20.18 20.79
CA SER A 18 33.44 -19.56 21.65
C SER A 18 32.41 -20.64 21.99
N GLY A 19 32.31 -21.01 23.26
CA GLY A 19 31.32 -21.92 23.78
C GLY A 19 29.91 -21.30 23.64
N ALA A 20 29.30 -21.46 22.48
CA ALA A 20 27.89 -21.22 22.29
C ALA A 20 27.15 -22.47 22.79
N VAL A 21 26.30 -22.29 23.78
CA VAL A 21 25.23 -23.25 24.11
C VAL A 21 24.42 -23.39 22.84
N SER A 22 24.64 -24.44 22.11
CA SER A 22 23.82 -24.80 20.94
C SER A 22 22.45 -25.21 21.47
N ALA A 23 21.51 -24.28 21.48
CA ALA A 23 20.11 -24.68 21.49
C ALA A 23 19.93 -25.57 20.27
N GLN A 24 19.54 -26.83 20.50
CA GLN A 24 19.33 -27.80 19.44
C GLN A 24 18.13 -27.30 18.63
N GLN A 25 18.42 -26.71 17.48
CA GLN A 25 17.40 -26.17 16.58
C GLN A 25 16.61 -27.36 16.05
N THR A 26 15.38 -27.53 16.51
CA THR A 26 14.49 -28.59 16.03
C THR A 26 14.12 -28.27 14.59
N SER A 27 14.26 -29.26 13.70
CA SER A 27 13.85 -29.11 12.30
C SER A 27 12.35 -28.80 12.24
N PRO A 28 11.91 -27.90 11.34
CA PRO A 28 10.49 -27.70 11.11
C PRO A 28 9.78 -29.01 10.79
N THR A 29 8.57 -29.17 11.30
CA THR A 29 7.68 -30.30 10.97
C THR A 29 6.58 -29.85 10.02
N MET A 30 5.98 -30.79 9.30
CA MET A 30 4.93 -30.52 8.33
C MET A 30 3.73 -31.45 8.57
N ASP A 31 2.54 -30.89 8.57
CA ASP A 31 1.29 -31.64 8.62
C ASP A 31 0.92 -32.19 7.23
N ALA A 32 -0.06 -33.09 7.18
CA ALA A 32 -0.50 -33.72 5.94
C ALA A 32 -1.11 -32.73 4.92
N ASP A 33 -1.60 -31.59 5.38
CA ASP A 33 -2.15 -30.50 4.55
C ASP A 33 -1.08 -29.50 4.07
N GLY A 34 0.21 -29.72 4.42
CA GLY A 34 1.32 -28.85 4.08
C GLY A 34 1.59 -27.71 5.08
N THR A 35 0.88 -27.68 6.21
CA THR A 35 1.15 -26.69 7.28
C THR A 35 2.52 -26.95 7.90
N ILE A 36 3.37 -25.92 7.96
CA ILE A 36 4.71 -25.96 8.53
C ILE A 36 4.72 -25.43 9.96
N HIS A 37 5.25 -26.19 10.90
CA HIS A 37 5.51 -25.79 12.26
C HIS A 37 7.00 -25.50 12.43
N ALA A 38 7.36 -24.24 12.59
CA ALA A 38 8.73 -23.79 12.85
C ALA A 38 8.81 -23.22 14.28
N GLN A 39 9.74 -23.76 15.06
CA GLN A 39 10.04 -23.25 16.42
C GLN A 39 11.42 -22.58 16.38
N ASP A 40 11.60 -21.55 17.23
CA ASP A 40 12.89 -20.87 17.46
C ASP A 40 13.54 -20.33 16.16
N VAL A 41 12.72 -19.87 15.21
CA VAL A 41 13.22 -19.24 13.97
C VAL A 41 13.69 -17.83 14.27
N VAL A 42 14.98 -17.55 14.06
CA VAL A 42 15.55 -16.21 14.17
C VAL A 42 15.53 -15.55 12.80
N ILE A 43 14.81 -14.42 12.69
CA ILE A 43 14.68 -13.69 11.43
C ILE A 43 15.34 -12.31 11.60
N PRO A 44 16.55 -12.11 11.07
CA PRO A 44 17.21 -10.80 11.13
C PRO A 44 16.47 -9.77 10.25
N THR A 45 16.76 -8.49 10.50
CA THR A 45 16.37 -7.45 9.55
C THR A 45 17.13 -7.63 8.24
N SER A 46 16.48 -7.30 7.11
CA SER A 46 17.11 -7.43 5.79
C SER A 46 18.39 -6.60 5.68
N ASP A 47 19.45 -7.19 5.15
CA ASP A 47 20.72 -6.50 4.89
C ASP A 47 20.64 -5.52 3.71
N LEU A 48 19.59 -5.64 2.89
CA LEU A 48 19.35 -4.78 1.74
C LEU A 48 18.69 -3.43 2.12
N LEU A 49 18.20 -3.29 3.37
CA LEU A 49 17.66 -2.02 3.84
C LEU A 49 18.76 -1.03 4.23
N SER A 50 18.54 0.25 3.91
CA SER A 50 19.38 1.33 4.43
C SER A 50 19.35 1.39 5.97
N ALA A 51 20.38 1.96 6.56
CA ALA A 51 20.42 2.15 8.01
C ALA A 51 19.25 3.01 8.51
N GLN A 52 18.75 3.93 7.70
CA GLN A 52 17.59 4.76 8.03
C GLN A 52 16.30 3.94 8.02
N ALA A 53 16.05 3.14 6.99
CA ALA A 53 14.86 2.28 6.92
C ALA A 53 14.87 1.22 8.04
N LYS A 54 16.03 0.63 8.36
CA LYS A 54 16.16 -0.28 9.52
C LYS A 54 15.74 0.38 10.83
N ARG A 55 16.18 1.62 11.09
CA ARG A 55 15.78 2.35 12.31
C ARG A 55 14.28 2.59 12.33
N LEU A 56 13.69 3.11 11.25
CA LEU A 56 12.24 3.38 11.15
C LEU A 56 11.42 2.09 11.30
N LEU A 57 11.89 0.98 10.73
CA LEU A 57 11.25 -0.34 10.90
C LEU A 57 11.26 -0.78 12.36
N ILE A 58 12.39 -0.67 13.05
CA ILE A 58 12.52 -1.03 14.47
C ILE A 58 11.60 -0.15 15.31
N GLU A 59 11.65 1.17 15.14
CA GLU A 59 10.80 2.14 15.84
C GLU A 59 9.31 1.81 15.63
N ARG A 60 8.91 1.52 14.40
CA ARG A 60 7.53 1.14 14.09
C ARG A 60 7.11 -0.16 14.80
N ILE A 61 7.98 -1.17 14.80
CA ILE A 61 7.70 -2.46 15.46
C ILE A 61 7.61 -2.30 16.99
N GLU A 62 8.46 -1.48 17.59
CA GLU A 62 8.48 -1.21 19.03
C GLU A 62 7.25 -0.43 19.48
N HIS A 63 6.81 0.55 18.68
CA HIS A 63 5.68 1.42 19.01
C HIS A 63 4.35 0.94 18.39
N ASN A 64 4.33 -0.25 17.80
CA ASN A 64 3.11 -0.78 17.19
C ASN A 64 2.03 -0.98 18.26
N PRO A 65 0.91 -0.23 18.21
CA PRO A 65 -0.13 -0.35 19.22
C PRO A 65 -0.72 -1.75 19.19
N LYS A 66 -0.81 -2.37 20.37
CA LYS A 66 -1.57 -3.63 20.50
C LYS A 66 -3.02 -3.34 20.19
N PHE A 67 -3.62 -4.17 19.34
CA PHE A 67 -5.05 -4.07 19.08
C PHE A 67 -5.83 -4.29 20.37
N ASP A 68 -6.57 -3.28 20.80
CA ASP A 68 -7.48 -3.33 21.96
C ASP A 68 -8.93 -3.20 21.47
N PRO A 69 -9.73 -4.28 21.51
CA PRO A 69 -11.13 -4.27 21.07
C PRO A 69 -12.09 -3.63 22.05
N GLY A 70 -11.60 -2.88 23.05
CA GLY A 70 -12.42 -2.23 24.09
C GLY A 70 -13.44 -1.23 23.52
N PRO A 71 -14.27 -0.61 24.41
CA PRO A 71 -15.34 0.30 23.98
C PRO A 71 -14.80 1.49 23.17
N ASN A 72 -15.65 2.07 22.32
CA ASN A 72 -15.30 3.21 21.43
C ASN A 72 -14.11 2.94 20.50
N LEU A 73 -13.95 1.70 20.03
CA LEU A 73 -12.85 1.28 19.20
C LEU A 73 -12.65 2.20 17.96
N VAL A 74 -13.74 2.53 17.28
CA VAL A 74 -13.67 3.35 16.04
C VAL A 74 -13.17 4.76 16.36
N GLU A 75 -13.67 5.39 17.41
CA GLU A 75 -13.26 6.74 17.82
C GLU A 75 -11.77 6.76 18.23
N ARG A 76 -11.36 5.79 19.08
CA ARG A 76 -9.95 5.67 19.51
C ARG A 76 -9.03 5.39 18.32
N ALA A 77 -9.44 4.53 17.39
CA ALA A 77 -8.65 4.23 16.20
C ALA A 77 -8.51 5.44 15.27
N ARG A 78 -9.57 6.25 15.13
CA ARG A 78 -9.51 7.52 14.36
C ARG A 78 -8.55 8.52 15.01
N ALA A 79 -8.60 8.68 16.33
CA ALA A 79 -7.67 9.55 17.05
C ALA A 79 -6.23 9.08 16.91
N ALA A 80 -5.95 7.79 17.13
CA ALA A 80 -4.62 7.21 16.97
C ALA A 80 -4.09 7.33 15.52
N SER A 81 -4.96 7.13 14.52
CA SER A 81 -4.60 7.30 13.11
C SER A 81 -4.17 8.74 12.80
N LEU A 82 -4.88 9.73 13.35
CA LEU A 82 -4.54 11.14 13.19
C LEU A 82 -3.21 11.47 13.88
N GLU A 83 -3.01 11.01 15.10
CA GLU A 83 -1.78 11.21 15.87
C GLU A 83 -0.56 10.61 15.15
N MET A 84 -0.70 9.42 14.61
CA MET A 84 0.35 8.75 13.83
C MET A 84 0.66 9.47 12.51
N ALA A 85 -0.34 10.01 11.84
CA ALA A 85 -0.17 10.67 10.55
C ALA A 85 0.56 12.02 10.65
N GLN A 86 0.32 12.80 11.71
CA GLN A 86 0.85 14.16 11.85
C GLN A 86 2.38 14.28 11.73
N PRO A 87 3.20 13.50 12.44
CA PRO A 87 4.67 13.59 12.31
C PRO A 87 5.16 13.18 10.92
N VAL A 88 4.49 12.23 10.27
CA VAL A 88 4.82 11.79 8.91
C VAL A 88 4.49 12.90 7.89
N VAL A 89 3.32 13.54 8.00
CA VAL A 89 2.94 14.70 7.18
C VAL A 89 3.94 15.83 7.36
N LYS A 90 4.31 16.16 8.61
CA LYS A 90 5.32 17.17 8.89
C LYS A 90 6.65 16.84 8.18
N ARG A 91 7.11 15.59 8.28
CA ARG A 91 8.34 15.16 7.66
C ARG A 91 8.28 15.23 6.13
N TRP A 92 7.17 14.82 5.51
CA TRP A 92 6.98 14.97 4.06
C TRP A 92 6.92 16.44 3.63
N GLN A 93 6.31 17.32 4.43
CA GLN A 93 6.29 18.77 4.15
C GLN A 93 7.68 19.41 4.21
N GLU A 94 8.59 18.89 5.05
CA GLU A 94 9.99 19.32 5.06
C GLU A 94 10.74 18.89 3.80
N ILE A 95 10.43 17.68 3.26
CA ILE A 95 11.10 17.10 2.08
C ILE A 95 10.47 17.64 0.78
N TYR A 96 9.16 17.66 0.72
CA TYR A 96 8.35 18.10 -0.41
C TYR A 96 7.35 19.19 0.01
N PRO A 97 7.81 20.43 0.20
CA PRO A 97 6.92 21.54 0.61
C PRO A 97 5.78 21.71 -0.38
N ALA A 98 4.55 21.74 0.13
CA ALA A 98 3.34 21.93 -0.67
C ALA A 98 2.35 22.87 0.01
N THR A 99 1.50 23.52 -0.77
CA THR A 99 0.28 24.13 -0.27
C THR A 99 -0.83 23.08 -0.25
N ILE A 100 -1.62 23.10 0.81
CA ILE A 100 -2.77 22.21 0.99
C ILE A 100 -3.98 23.10 1.17
N GLN A 101 -4.95 22.95 0.28
CA GLN A 101 -6.21 23.73 0.34
C GLN A 101 -7.39 22.77 0.50
N ARG A 102 -8.12 22.88 1.60
CA ARG A 102 -9.38 22.18 1.79
C ARG A 102 -10.48 22.81 0.92
N VAL A 103 -11.12 22.00 0.10
CA VAL A 103 -12.22 22.40 -0.77
C VAL A 103 -13.34 21.36 -0.74
N THR A 104 -14.49 21.68 -1.35
CA THR A 104 -15.57 20.71 -1.57
C THR A 104 -15.77 20.53 -3.07
N MET A 105 -15.68 19.28 -3.55
CA MET A 105 -15.88 18.91 -4.94
C MET A 105 -17.17 18.11 -5.10
N ASN A 106 -18.20 18.68 -5.72
CA ASN A 106 -19.54 18.09 -5.84
C ASN A 106 -20.08 17.50 -4.51
N GLY A 107 -19.89 18.23 -3.41
CA GLY A 107 -20.37 17.83 -2.08
C GLY A 107 -19.38 16.99 -1.27
N VAL A 108 -18.23 16.57 -1.83
CA VAL A 108 -17.22 15.75 -1.15
C VAL A 108 -16.06 16.62 -0.68
N PRO A 109 -15.72 16.61 0.63
CA PRO A 109 -14.53 17.27 1.14
C PRO A 109 -13.25 16.69 0.52
N THR A 110 -12.34 17.55 0.09
CA THR A 110 -11.09 17.16 -0.55
C THR A 110 -9.96 18.10 -0.18
N ASP A 111 -8.74 17.58 -0.06
CA ASP A 111 -7.54 18.39 0.04
C ASP A 111 -6.87 18.49 -1.35
N VAL A 112 -6.68 19.70 -1.83
CA VAL A 112 -5.91 19.96 -3.07
C VAL A 112 -4.48 20.29 -2.67
N ILE A 113 -3.56 19.42 -3.06
CA ILE A 113 -2.14 19.48 -2.74
C ILE A 113 -1.38 19.94 -3.99
N VAL A 114 -0.67 21.08 -3.85
CA VAL A 114 0.13 21.67 -4.94
C VAL A 114 1.56 21.89 -4.43
N PRO A 115 2.58 21.30 -5.06
CA PRO A 115 3.98 21.46 -4.64
C PRO A 115 4.39 22.94 -4.73
N LYS A 116 5.07 23.47 -3.70
CA LYS A 116 5.60 24.86 -3.70
C LYS A 116 6.64 25.09 -4.78
N ALA A 117 7.34 24.03 -5.23
CA ALA A 117 8.23 24.07 -6.38
C ALA A 117 7.49 24.29 -7.73
N GLY A 118 6.17 24.40 -7.69
CA GLY A 118 5.29 24.57 -8.84
C GLY A 118 5.06 23.26 -9.61
N ILE A 119 3.94 23.22 -10.33
CA ILE A 119 3.59 22.09 -11.21
C ILE A 119 4.52 22.13 -12.43
N ALA A 120 5.12 20.98 -12.77
CA ALA A 120 5.96 20.87 -13.96
C ALA A 120 5.15 21.17 -15.25
N ALA A 121 5.77 21.80 -16.23
CA ALA A 121 5.06 22.23 -17.46
C ALA A 121 4.28 21.08 -18.12
N LYS A 122 4.88 19.87 -18.19
CA LYS A 122 4.25 18.67 -18.75
C LYS A 122 3.05 18.17 -17.93
N ASN A 123 2.93 18.58 -16.66
CA ASN A 123 1.90 18.11 -15.74
C ASN A 123 0.76 19.13 -15.52
N ARG A 124 0.74 20.25 -16.24
CA ARG A 124 -0.28 21.31 -16.10
C ARG A 124 -1.70 20.81 -16.34
N HIS A 125 -1.85 19.81 -17.19
CA HIS A 125 -3.13 19.20 -17.55
C HIS A 125 -3.32 17.81 -16.93
N ARG A 126 -2.49 17.41 -15.95
CA ARG A 126 -2.55 16.14 -15.25
C ARG A 126 -2.93 16.35 -13.79
N VAL A 127 -3.64 15.39 -13.25
CA VAL A 127 -4.02 15.37 -11.83
C VAL A 127 -4.03 13.94 -11.31
N LEU A 128 -3.61 13.75 -10.07
CA LEU A 128 -3.78 12.49 -9.35
C LEU A 128 -4.89 12.63 -8.33
N ILE A 129 -5.71 11.60 -8.19
CA ILE A 129 -6.67 11.43 -7.09
C ILE A 129 -6.05 10.45 -6.11
N ASN A 130 -5.93 10.85 -4.85
CA ASN A 130 -5.53 9.97 -3.76
C ASN A 130 -6.74 9.50 -2.98
N LEU A 131 -6.76 8.22 -2.65
CA LEU A 131 -7.72 7.57 -1.78
C LEU A 131 -6.95 6.99 -0.60
N HIS A 132 -7.11 7.58 0.59
CA HIS A 132 -6.30 7.25 1.75
C HIS A 132 -6.57 5.84 2.31
N GLY A 133 -5.59 5.29 3.01
CA GLY A 133 -5.72 4.08 3.80
C GLY A 133 -6.53 4.28 5.09
N GLY A 134 -6.58 3.25 5.94
CA GLY A 134 -7.25 3.31 7.24
C GLY A 134 -8.44 2.35 7.38
N GLY A 135 -8.43 1.21 6.67
CA GLY A 135 -9.41 0.13 6.83
C GLY A 135 -10.86 0.51 6.51
N PHE A 136 -11.08 1.60 5.77
CA PHE A 136 -12.38 2.24 5.50
C PHE A 136 -13.05 2.91 6.71
N PHE A 137 -12.47 2.90 7.90
CA PHE A 137 -13.09 3.46 9.11
C PHE A 137 -12.25 4.51 9.83
N THR A 138 -10.95 4.65 9.47
CA THR A 138 -10.04 5.69 9.96
C THR A 138 -9.49 6.52 8.80
N GLY A 139 -8.66 7.52 9.10
CA GLY A 139 -7.94 8.31 8.09
C GLY A 139 -8.69 9.55 7.60
N GLY A 140 -9.95 9.75 7.98
CA GLY A 140 -10.72 10.96 7.64
C GLY A 140 -10.08 12.24 8.19
N GLY A 141 -10.57 13.38 7.70
CA GLY A 141 -10.10 14.70 8.12
C GLY A 141 -8.84 15.20 7.40
N GLY A 142 -8.32 14.46 6.41
CA GLY A 142 -7.27 14.91 5.48
C GLY A 142 -5.86 14.40 5.78
N ALA A 143 -5.46 14.20 7.05
CA ALA A 143 -4.07 13.89 7.39
C ALA A 143 -3.56 12.58 6.74
N ALA A 144 -4.37 11.51 6.70
CA ALA A 144 -3.97 10.26 6.05
C ALA A 144 -3.80 10.42 4.52
N GLY A 145 -4.69 11.19 3.88
CA GLY A 145 -4.54 11.54 2.47
C GLY A 145 -3.28 12.35 2.19
N GLN A 146 -2.88 13.23 3.12
CA GLN A 146 -1.65 14.01 2.99
C GLN A 146 -0.40 13.15 3.09
N VAL A 147 -0.39 12.10 3.94
CA VAL A 147 0.72 11.12 4.04
C VAL A 147 1.05 10.50 2.68
N GLU A 148 0.03 10.12 1.94
CA GLU A 148 0.19 9.46 0.63
C GLU A 148 0.37 10.46 -0.52
N SER A 149 -0.23 11.65 -0.42
CA SER A 149 -0.27 12.64 -1.50
C SER A 149 0.98 13.50 -1.60
N LEU A 150 1.58 13.89 -0.47
CA LEU A 150 2.73 14.79 -0.43
C LEU A 150 3.94 14.24 -1.19
N PRO A 151 4.35 12.97 -0.98
CA PRO A 151 5.48 12.42 -1.71
C PRO A 151 5.25 12.39 -3.23
N LEU A 152 4.06 12.00 -3.69
CA LEU A 152 3.79 11.93 -5.12
C LEU A 152 3.60 13.33 -5.75
N ALA A 153 2.99 14.27 -5.03
CA ALA A 153 2.92 15.66 -5.47
C ALA A 153 4.31 16.25 -5.64
N GLY A 154 5.22 15.97 -4.70
CA GLY A 154 6.60 16.46 -4.72
C GLY A 154 7.44 15.80 -5.81
N ALA A 155 7.52 14.47 -5.82
CA ALA A 155 8.31 13.71 -6.78
C ALA A 155 7.86 13.96 -8.23
N GLY A 156 6.54 14.04 -8.45
CA GLY A 156 5.97 14.30 -9.77
C GLY A 156 5.91 15.76 -10.16
N ARG A 157 6.00 16.68 -9.22
CA ARG A 157 5.62 18.08 -9.44
C ARG A 157 4.25 18.16 -10.15
N VAL A 158 3.26 17.48 -9.57
CA VAL A 158 1.90 17.32 -10.08
C VAL A 158 0.88 17.69 -9.01
N LYS A 159 -0.30 18.12 -9.41
CA LYS A 159 -1.43 18.34 -8.49
C LYS A 159 -1.97 17.00 -8.01
N VAL A 160 -2.20 16.86 -6.70
CA VAL A 160 -2.90 15.72 -6.11
C VAL A 160 -4.16 16.21 -5.40
N VAL A 161 -5.25 15.48 -5.56
CA VAL A 161 -6.55 15.70 -4.90
C VAL A 161 -6.80 14.52 -3.97
N ALA A 162 -6.66 14.71 -2.67
CA ALA A 162 -6.91 13.69 -1.67
C ALA A 162 -8.40 13.74 -1.26
N VAL A 163 -9.10 12.64 -1.50
CA VAL A 163 -10.55 12.54 -1.23
C VAL A 163 -10.77 12.13 0.22
N ASP A 164 -11.53 12.95 0.95
CA ASP A 164 -11.99 12.62 2.31
C ASP A 164 -13.36 11.93 2.20
N TYR A 165 -13.32 10.67 1.76
CA TYR A 165 -14.51 9.88 1.49
C TYR A 165 -15.22 9.44 2.78
N ARG A 166 -16.53 9.18 2.69
CA ARG A 166 -17.37 8.71 3.80
C ARG A 166 -16.88 7.38 4.36
N LEU A 167 -16.71 7.35 5.68
CA LEU A 167 -16.15 6.23 6.41
C LEU A 167 -17.23 5.31 6.99
N ALA A 168 -16.84 4.07 7.21
CA ALA A 168 -17.56 3.08 8.00
C ALA A 168 -17.33 3.33 9.52
N PRO A 169 -18.18 2.84 10.40
CA PRO A 169 -19.38 2.04 10.13
C PRO A 169 -20.60 2.87 9.71
N GLU A 170 -20.51 4.21 9.78
CA GLU A 170 -21.63 5.12 9.49
C GLU A 170 -22.08 4.99 8.02
N ASN A 171 -21.14 4.69 7.14
CA ASN A 171 -21.42 4.51 5.71
C ASN A 171 -20.78 3.21 5.21
N LYS A 172 -21.57 2.41 4.53
CA LYS A 172 -21.14 1.14 3.94
C LYS A 172 -20.95 1.26 2.44
N PHE A 173 -20.37 0.21 1.83
CA PHE A 173 -20.30 0.10 0.38
C PHE A 173 -21.69 0.33 -0.24
N PRO A 174 -21.81 1.13 -1.33
CA PRO A 174 -20.71 1.72 -2.12
C PRO A 174 -20.41 3.21 -1.80
N ALA A 175 -20.70 3.70 -0.59
CA ALA A 175 -20.67 5.14 -0.26
C ALA A 175 -19.33 5.82 -0.64
N ALA A 176 -18.19 5.22 -0.31
CA ALA A 176 -16.88 5.78 -0.66
C ALA A 176 -16.64 5.81 -2.18
N SER A 177 -17.06 4.77 -2.92
CA SER A 177 -16.97 4.77 -4.39
C SER A 177 -17.85 5.84 -5.03
N GLN A 178 -19.00 6.15 -4.44
CA GLN A 178 -19.87 7.26 -4.88
C GLN A 178 -19.19 8.61 -4.64
N ASP A 179 -18.50 8.79 -3.52
CA ASP A 179 -17.76 10.02 -3.25
C ASP A 179 -16.61 10.22 -4.25
N VAL A 180 -15.86 9.15 -4.57
CA VAL A 180 -14.83 9.19 -5.60
C VAL A 180 -15.43 9.54 -6.97
N GLU A 181 -16.60 8.98 -7.32
CA GLU A 181 -17.34 9.36 -8.54
C GLU A 181 -17.63 10.86 -8.59
N GLN A 182 -18.10 11.47 -7.50
CA GLN A 182 -18.41 12.90 -7.46
C GLN A 182 -17.16 13.75 -7.71
N VAL A 183 -16.04 13.40 -7.07
CA VAL A 183 -14.76 14.10 -7.28
C VAL A 183 -14.27 13.89 -8.72
N TYR A 184 -14.36 12.65 -9.25
CA TYR A 184 -13.98 12.35 -10.64
C TYR A 184 -14.80 13.18 -11.65
N ARG A 185 -16.13 13.24 -11.47
CA ARG A 185 -17.02 14.09 -12.29
C ARG A 185 -16.66 15.58 -12.21
N ALA A 186 -16.27 16.06 -11.04
CA ALA A 186 -15.82 17.43 -10.88
C ALA A 186 -14.53 17.69 -11.67
N LEU A 187 -13.58 16.76 -11.62
CA LEU A 187 -12.29 16.87 -12.33
C LEU A 187 -12.44 16.73 -13.85
N LEU A 188 -13.37 15.93 -14.34
CA LEU A 188 -13.68 15.79 -15.78
C LEU A 188 -14.12 17.10 -16.44
N LYS A 189 -14.57 18.11 -15.68
CA LYS A 189 -14.87 19.45 -16.20
C LYS A 189 -13.61 20.23 -16.63
N THR A 190 -12.43 19.81 -16.13
CA THR A 190 -11.16 20.54 -16.34
C THR A 190 -10.09 19.65 -16.97
N TYR A 191 -10.10 18.36 -16.66
CA TYR A 191 -9.09 17.41 -17.10
C TYR A 191 -9.70 16.38 -18.06
N LYS A 192 -8.96 16.00 -19.09
CA LYS A 192 -9.30 14.84 -19.89
C LYS A 192 -9.13 13.56 -19.06
N PRO A 193 -9.96 12.51 -19.27
CA PRO A 193 -9.88 11.30 -18.47
C PRO A 193 -8.50 10.62 -18.51
N GLU A 194 -7.84 10.62 -19.66
CA GLU A 194 -6.48 10.09 -19.81
C GLU A 194 -5.42 10.85 -19.00
N ASN A 195 -5.74 12.04 -18.54
CA ASN A 195 -4.88 12.91 -17.72
C ASN A 195 -5.13 12.76 -16.21
N ILE A 196 -6.08 11.92 -15.82
CA ILE A 196 -6.44 11.65 -14.42
C ILE A 196 -5.86 10.29 -14.01
N GLY A 197 -5.03 10.27 -12.96
CA GLY A 197 -4.63 9.05 -12.28
C GLY A 197 -5.36 8.88 -10.96
N ILE A 198 -5.59 7.65 -10.53
CA ILE A 198 -6.19 7.36 -9.21
C ILE A 198 -5.27 6.39 -8.48
N PHE A 199 -4.97 6.64 -7.21
CA PHE A 199 -4.15 5.75 -6.40
C PHE A 199 -4.54 5.77 -4.92
N GLY A 200 -4.13 4.74 -4.21
CA GLY A 200 -4.25 4.67 -2.76
C GLY A 200 -3.57 3.45 -2.18
N CYS A 201 -3.32 3.49 -0.87
CA CYS A 201 -2.70 2.40 -0.11
C CYS A 201 -3.72 1.74 0.81
N SER A 202 -3.58 0.43 1.08
CA SER A 202 -4.44 -0.30 2.01
C SER A 202 -5.92 -0.24 1.60
N ALA A 203 -6.81 0.24 2.46
CA ALA A 203 -8.21 0.49 2.10
C ALA A 203 -8.34 1.41 0.88
N GLY A 204 -7.43 2.40 0.73
CA GLY A 204 -7.38 3.27 -0.44
C GLY A 204 -7.01 2.52 -1.72
N GLY A 205 -6.13 1.51 -1.65
CA GLY A 205 -5.82 0.63 -2.77
C GLY A 205 -7.03 -0.22 -3.19
N ALA A 206 -7.73 -0.81 -2.21
CA ALA A 206 -8.99 -1.52 -2.46
C ALA A 206 -10.06 -0.57 -3.05
N LEU A 207 -10.19 0.63 -2.48
CA LEU A 207 -11.13 1.65 -2.98
C LEU A 207 -10.77 2.13 -4.40
N THR A 208 -9.48 2.19 -4.75
CA THR A 208 -9.05 2.50 -6.13
C THR A 208 -9.63 1.49 -7.11
N ALA A 209 -9.54 0.19 -6.79
CA ALA A 209 -10.14 -0.86 -7.61
C ALA A 209 -11.66 -0.80 -7.64
N GLN A 210 -12.31 -0.66 -6.47
CA GLN A 210 -13.77 -0.53 -6.35
C GLN A 210 -14.29 0.68 -7.13
N SER A 211 -13.62 1.82 -6.98
CA SER A 211 -14.00 3.05 -7.69
C SER A 211 -13.83 2.89 -9.20
N THR A 212 -12.77 2.22 -9.67
CA THR A 212 -12.58 1.95 -11.10
C THR A 212 -13.73 1.11 -11.66
N ALA A 213 -14.13 0.04 -10.97
CA ALA A 213 -15.29 -0.78 -11.35
C ALA A 213 -16.60 0.02 -11.24
N TRP A 214 -16.73 0.89 -10.25
CA TRP A 214 -17.89 1.76 -10.08
C TRP A 214 -18.02 2.79 -11.21
N LEU A 215 -16.92 3.47 -11.58
CA LEU A 215 -16.91 4.42 -12.71
C LEU A 215 -17.30 3.73 -14.02
N GLN A 216 -16.83 2.49 -14.25
CA GLN A 216 -17.23 1.67 -15.38
C GLN A 216 -18.75 1.40 -15.39
N LYS A 217 -19.33 1.01 -14.23
CA LYS A 217 -20.79 0.81 -14.08
C LYS A 217 -21.56 2.10 -14.38
N GLN A 218 -21.01 3.25 -14.01
CA GLN A 218 -21.62 4.57 -14.25
C GLN A 218 -21.38 5.09 -15.69
N HIS A 219 -20.82 4.28 -16.59
CA HIS A 219 -20.47 4.64 -17.95
C HIS A 219 -19.60 5.91 -18.05
N LEU A 220 -18.78 6.17 -17.02
CA LEU A 220 -17.81 7.25 -17.05
C LEU A 220 -16.55 6.83 -17.83
N PRO A 221 -15.88 7.80 -18.48
CA PRO A 221 -14.63 7.50 -19.16
C PRO A 221 -13.59 6.97 -18.18
N ARG A 222 -12.75 6.04 -18.64
CA ARG A 222 -11.70 5.40 -17.86
C ARG A 222 -10.59 6.39 -17.53
N PRO A 223 -10.03 6.42 -16.30
CA PRO A 223 -8.82 7.20 -16.00
C PRO A 223 -7.61 6.68 -16.78
N GLY A 224 -6.58 7.52 -16.94
CA GLY A 224 -5.36 7.18 -17.69
C GLY A 224 -4.56 6.04 -17.06
N ALA A 225 -4.48 6.00 -15.73
CA ALA A 225 -3.77 4.97 -14.98
C ALA A 225 -4.30 4.86 -13.54
N ILE A 226 -4.07 3.70 -12.88
CA ILE A 226 -4.36 3.54 -11.46
C ILE A 226 -3.17 2.93 -10.71
N GLY A 227 -3.10 3.20 -9.40
CA GLY A 227 -2.13 2.63 -8.48
C GLY A 227 -2.83 1.95 -7.30
N ILE A 228 -2.58 0.66 -7.11
CA ILE A 228 -3.13 -0.15 -6.01
C ILE A 228 -1.97 -0.55 -5.12
N PHE A 229 -1.88 0.08 -3.94
CA PHE A 229 -0.74 -0.07 -3.07
C PHE A 229 -1.15 -0.73 -1.75
N CYS A 230 -0.30 -1.65 -1.25
CA CYS A 230 -0.52 -2.34 0.02
C CYS A 230 -1.92 -2.99 0.12
N SER A 231 -2.43 -3.49 -1.00
CA SER A 231 -3.77 -4.06 -1.13
C SER A 231 -3.86 -4.92 -2.38
N GLY A 232 -4.92 -5.70 -2.49
CA GLY A 232 -5.25 -6.43 -3.71
C GLY A 232 -6.70 -6.21 -4.14
N LEU A 233 -7.11 -6.97 -5.15
CA LEU A 233 -8.43 -6.94 -5.77
C LEU A 233 -9.25 -8.18 -5.41
N MET A 234 -8.56 -9.22 -4.88
CA MET A 234 -9.17 -10.49 -4.53
C MET A 234 -9.93 -10.39 -3.21
N PRO A 235 -10.82 -11.33 -2.89
CA PRO A 235 -11.47 -11.38 -1.59
C PRO A 235 -10.46 -11.26 -0.45
N GLY A 236 -10.79 -10.46 0.56
CA GLY A 236 -9.88 -10.19 1.68
C GLY A 236 -8.93 -8.99 1.48
N PHE A 237 -8.75 -8.45 0.27
CA PHE A 237 -7.92 -7.30 -0.13
C PHE A 237 -6.48 -7.32 0.38
N TRP A 238 -6.26 -7.31 1.68
CA TRP A 238 -4.95 -7.33 2.35
C TRP A 238 -4.73 -8.59 3.19
N THR A 239 -5.54 -9.62 3.03
CA THR A 239 -5.40 -10.92 3.71
C THR A 239 -5.45 -12.08 2.72
N GLY A 240 -5.10 -13.26 3.20
CA GLY A 240 -5.02 -14.49 2.41
C GLY A 240 -3.62 -14.76 1.87
N GLY A 241 -3.28 -16.03 1.76
CA GLY A 241 -1.97 -16.51 1.33
C GLY A 241 -0.87 -16.36 2.40
N ASP A 242 0.35 -16.73 2.05
CA ASP A 242 1.49 -16.84 2.97
C ASP A 242 1.81 -15.54 3.70
N SER A 243 1.72 -14.39 3.01
CA SER A 243 2.05 -13.11 3.62
C SER A 243 1.16 -12.76 4.81
N SER A 244 -0.10 -13.23 4.84
CA SER A 244 -1.01 -13.01 5.97
C SER A 244 -0.56 -13.70 7.25
N HIS A 245 0.23 -14.75 7.14
CA HIS A 245 0.75 -15.53 8.25
C HIS A 245 2.18 -15.11 8.61
N VAL A 246 3.03 -14.88 7.63
CA VAL A 246 4.45 -14.56 7.83
C VAL A 246 4.66 -13.10 8.25
N ALA A 247 4.03 -12.15 7.56
CA ALA A 247 4.27 -10.73 7.81
C ALA A 247 3.91 -10.26 9.23
N PRO A 248 2.83 -10.73 9.88
CA PRO A 248 2.58 -10.41 11.28
C PRO A 248 3.73 -10.83 12.20
N VAL A 249 4.27 -12.05 12.03
CA VAL A 249 5.40 -12.54 12.82
C VAL A 249 6.63 -11.64 12.64
N LEU A 250 6.94 -11.26 11.40
CA LEU A 250 8.05 -10.34 11.09
C LEU A 250 7.88 -8.95 11.72
N ASN A 251 6.66 -8.56 12.04
CA ASN A 251 6.31 -7.29 12.68
C ASN A 251 5.99 -7.43 14.17
N ARG A 252 6.35 -8.55 14.82
CA ARG A 252 6.05 -8.87 16.22
C ARG A 252 4.55 -8.84 16.56
N GLN A 253 3.73 -9.17 15.62
CA GLN A 253 2.28 -9.33 15.78
C GLN A 253 1.92 -10.81 15.79
N LEU A 254 0.82 -11.16 16.45
CA LEU A 254 0.24 -12.48 16.28
C LEU A 254 -0.40 -12.57 14.89
N PRO A 255 -0.30 -13.74 14.22
CA PRO A 255 -1.05 -13.97 13.00
C PRO A 255 -2.55 -13.73 13.25
N TYR A 256 -3.22 -13.15 12.26
CA TYR A 256 -4.68 -13.04 12.33
C TYR A 256 -5.28 -14.43 12.40
N PRO A 257 -6.20 -14.70 13.36
CA PRO A 257 -6.94 -15.95 13.38
C PRO A 257 -7.61 -16.18 12.01
N ALA A 258 -7.54 -17.42 11.49
CA ALA A 258 -8.10 -17.75 10.17
C ALA A 258 -9.59 -17.38 10.06
N GLU A 259 -10.33 -17.51 11.16
CA GLU A 259 -11.75 -17.15 11.26
C GLU A 259 -11.99 -15.64 11.07
N ARG A 260 -11.01 -14.79 11.35
CA ARG A 260 -11.09 -13.32 11.22
C ARG A 260 -10.53 -12.77 9.92
N ILE A 261 -9.93 -13.62 9.08
CA ILE A 261 -9.38 -13.19 7.79
C ILE A 261 -10.49 -12.64 6.87
N GLY A 262 -11.74 -13.12 7.00
CA GLY A 262 -12.90 -12.59 6.27
C GLY A 262 -13.72 -11.51 6.99
N GLU A 263 -13.56 -11.41 8.33
CA GLU A 263 -14.36 -10.50 9.18
C GLU A 263 -13.61 -9.23 9.59
N GLY A 264 -12.36 -9.08 9.14
CA GLY A 264 -11.49 -7.98 9.54
C GLY A 264 -12.07 -6.59 9.30
N MET A 265 -11.22 -5.57 9.27
CA MET A 265 -11.61 -4.16 9.12
C MET A 265 -12.53 -3.89 7.91
N SER A 266 -12.49 -4.73 6.86
CA SER A 266 -13.44 -4.69 5.74
C SER A 266 -14.88 -4.98 6.16
N GLY A 267 -15.13 -5.76 7.20
CA GLY A 267 -16.47 -6.07 7.72
C GLY A 267 -17.24 -4.85 8.24
N TYR A 268 -16.54 -3.80 8.62
CA TYR A 268 -17.20 -2.51 8.93
C TYR A 268 -17.78 -1.85 7.69
N TYR A 269 -17.11 -1.99 6.54
CA TYR A 269 -17.48 -1.33 5.27
C TYR A 269 -18.28 -2.25 4.34
N LEU A 270 -17.90 -3.53 4.23
CA LEU A 270 -18.55 -4.53 3.37
C LEU A 270 -19.52 -5.40 4.16
N SER A 271 -20.58 -5.82 3.52
CA SER A 271 -21.48 -6.88 4.00
C SER A 271 -21.05 -8.24 3.44
N ALA A 272 -21.57 -9.33 3.99
CA ALA A 272 -21.33 -10.68 3.47
C ALA A 272 -21.78 -10.86 2.02
N SER A 273 -22.82 -10.17 1.57
CA SER A 273 -23.28 -10.18 0.19
C SER A 273 -22.31 -9.48 -0.77
N ASP A 274 -21.54 -8.51 -0.30
CA ASP A 274 -20.60 -7.77 -1.13
C ASP A 274 -19.41 -8.63 -1.57
N ALA A 275 -19.08 -9.71 -0.85
CA ALA A 275 -18.03 -10.65 -1.24
C ALA A 275 -18.22 -11.29 -2.62
N LYS A 276 -19.48 -11.34 -3.10
CA LYS A 276 -19.85 -11.86 -4.43
C LYS A 276 -20.16 -10.76 -5.45
N ASN A 277 -19.99 -9.50 -5.07
CA ASN A 277 -20.28 -8.36 -5.91
C ASN A 277 -18.99 -7.87 -6.58
N PRO A 278 -18.85 -7.95 -7.92
CA PRO A 278 -17.63 -7.53 -8.61
C PRO A 278 -17.37 -6.01 -8.56
N LEU A 279 -18.32 -5.21 -8.12
CA LEU A 279 -18.08 -3.79 -7.84
C LEU A 279 -17.41 -3.59 -6.48
N ALA A 280 -17.69 -4.47 -5.53
CA ALA A 280 -17.05 -4.46 -4.20
C ALA A 280 -15.73 -5.22 -4.18
N VAL A 281 -15.65 -6.33 -4.93
CA VAL A 281 -14.47 -7.20 -5.05
C VAL A 281 -14.15 -7.44 -6.53
N PRO A 282 -13.51 -6.49 -7.22
CA PRO A 282 -13.32 -6.58 -8.69
C PRO A 282 -12.54 -7.81 -9.15
N GLY A 283 -11.66 -8.35 -8.34
CA GLY A 283 -10.83 -9.51 -8.65
C GLY A 283 -11.59 -10.80 -8.95
N ILE A 284 -12.87 -10.89 -8.59
CA ILE A 284 -13.70 -12.08 -8.89
C ILE A 284 -14.26 -12.08 -10.33
N SER A 285 -14.02 -11.03 -11.12
CA SER A 285 -14.58 -10.88 -12.46
C SER A 285 -13.56 -10.40 -13.48
N LEU A 286 -13.05 -11.31 -14.31
CA LEU A 286 -12.14 -10.95 -15.40
C LEU A 286 -12.80 -9.98 -16.39
N SER A 287 -14.11 -10.06 -16.59
CA SER A 287 -14.87 -9.15 -17.43
C SER A 287 -14.85 -7.70 -16.90
N VAL A 288 -14.92 -7.50 -15.58
CA VAL A 288 -14.75 -6.17 -14.97
C VAL A 288 -13.31 -5.72 -15.09
N LEU A 289 -12.35 -6.58 -14.77
CA LEU A 289 -10.93 -6.26 -14.82
C LEU A 289 -10.46 -5.89 -16.23
N SER A 290 -10.98 -6.53 -17.29
CA SER A 290 -10.54 -6.25 -18.68
C SER A 290 -10.74 -4.80 -19.12
N HIS A 291 -11.52 -4.02 -18.38
CA HIS A 291 -11.73 -2.60 -18.65
C HIS A 291 -10.87 -1.68 -17.74
N PHE A 292 -10.03 -2.25 -16.88
CA PHE A 292 -9.15 -1.45 -16.04
C PHE A 292 -8.06 -0.76 -16.87
N PRO A 293 -7.64 0.44 -16.49
CA PRO A 293 -6.51 1.13 -17.13
C PRO A 293 -5.18 0.44 -16.77
N PRO A 294 -4.06 0.85 -17.37
CA PRO A 294 -2.74 0.48 -16.87
C PRO A 294 -2.66 0.61 -15.35
N THR A 295 -2.20 -0.45 -14.69
CA THR A 295 -2.28 -0.60 -13.24
C THR A 295 -0.90 -0.85 -12.62
N LEU A 296 -0.49 0.01 -11.69
CA LEU A 296 0.68 -0.22 -10.85
C LEU A 296 0.25 -0.89 -9.54
N LEU A 297 0.96 -1.96 -9.17
CA LEU A 297 0.80 -2.62 -7.88
C LEU A 297 2.09 -2.43 -7.07
N VAL A 298 1.95 -1.97 -5.82
CA VAL A 298 3.09 -1.71 -4.91
C VAL A 298 2.85 -2.37 -3.57
N SER A 299 3.84 -3.11 -3.07
CA SER A 299 3.82 -3.74 -1.75
C SER A 299 5.25 -3.89 -1.21
N GLY A 300 5.41 -4.50 -0.07
CA GLY A 300 6.72 -4.83 0.49
C GLY A 300 6.78 -6.30 0.93
N THR A 301 7.99 -6.84 1.10
CA THR A 301 8.18 -8.24 1.49
C THR A 301 7.70 -8.54 2.92
N ARG A 302 7.47 -7.52 3.74
CA ARG A 302 6.88 -7.61 5.09
C ARG A 302 5.42 -7.12 5.16
N ASP A 303 4.77 -6.97 4.00
CA ASP A 303 3.38 -6.53 3.94
C ASP A 303 2.42 -7.72 3.97
N VAL A 304 1.43 -7.69 4.85
CA VAL A 304 0.36 -8.71 4.95
C VAL A 304 -0.43 -8.84 3.65
N ALA A 305 -0.50 -7.78 2.84
CA ALA A 305 -1.25 -7.73 1.60
C ALA A 305 -0.51 -8.33 0.39
N LEU A 306 0.78 -8.67 0.52
CA LEU A 306 1.61 -9.07 -0.61
C LEU A 306 1.02 -10.25 -1.42
N SER A 307 0.58 -11.32 -0.75
CA SER A 307 0.01 -12.48 -1.45
C SER A 307 -1.25 -12.13 -2.24
N ASN A 308 -2.15 -11.32 -1.65
CA ASN A 308 -3.35 -10.87 -2.34
C ASN A 308 -3.02 -9.96 -3.53
N LEU A 309 -2.03 -9.08 -3.37
CA LEU A 309 -1.55 -8.21 -4.45
C LEU A 309 -0.91 -9.01 -5.60
N LEU A 310 -0.13 -10.06 -5.30
CA LEU A 310 0.44 -10.95 -6.31
C LEU A 310 -0.66 -11.70 -7.08
N ALA A 311 -1.65 -12.26 -6.39
CA ALA A 311 -2.81 -12.90 -7.02
C ALA A 311 -3.59 -11.91 -7.90
N SER A 312 -3.73 -10.66 -7.44
CA SER A 312 -4.38 -9.58 -8.19
C SER A 312 -3.63 -9.22 -9.47
N ASN A 313 -2.28 -9.18 -9.41
CA ASN A 313 -1.46 -8.97 -10.61
C ASN A 313 -1.67 -10.07 -11.65
N VAL A 314 -1.78 -11.33 -11.22
CA VAL A 314 -2.07 -12.46 -12.11
C VAL A 314 -3.45 -12.28 -12.76
N ALA A 315 -4.48 -11.96 -11.96
CA ALA A 315 -5.85 -11.78 -12.47
C ALA A 315 -5.95 -10.61 -13.47
N LEU A 316 -5.27 -9.48 -13.20
CA LEU A 316 -5.21 -8.35 -14.13
C LEU A 316 -4.53 -8.74 -15.45
N LYS A 317 -3.41 -9.47 -15.41
CA LYS A 317 -2.74 -9.97 -16.61
C LYS A 317 -3.62 -10.93 -17.40
N GLN A 318 -4.34 -11.84 -16.73
CA GLN A 318 -5.30 -12.74 -17.38
C GLN A 318 -6.45 -11.97 -18.06
N ALA A 319 -6.83 -10.82 -17.49
CA ALA A 319 -7.82 -9.92 -18.09
C ALA A 319 -7.24 -9.02 -19.20
N GLY A 320 -5.95 -9.15 -19.56
CA GLY A 320 -5.29 -8.36 -20.61
C GLY A 320 -4.90 -6.95 -20.19
N VAL A 321 -4.89 -6.64 -18.89
CA VAL A 321 -4.49 -5.31 -18.37
C VAL A 321 -2.97 -5.20 -18.34
N GLU A 322 -2.43 -4.07 -18.81
CA GLU A 322 -1.01 -3.73 -18.62
C GLU A 322 -0.75 -3.46 -17.15
N THR A 323 0.19 -4.22 -16.55
CA THR A 323 0.53 -4.06 -15.13
C THR A 323 2.04 -3.86 -14.95
N GLU A 324 2.39 -3.00 -13.99
CA GLU A 324 3.72 -2.96 -13.38
C GLU A 324 3.60 -3.39 -11.92
N LEU A 325 4.61 -4.13 -11.43
CA LEU A 325 4.66 -4.64 -10.06
C LEU A 325 5.96 -4.16 -9.40
N LEU A 326 5.82 -3.49 -8.26
CA LEU A 326 6.94 -3.03 -7.43
C LEU A 326 6.80 -3.65 -6.03
N VAL A 327 7.72 -4.55 -5.68
CA VAL A 327 7.80 -5.14 -4.35
C VAL A 327 9.10 -4.68 -3.70
N LEU A 328 8.99 -3.96 -2.60
CA LEU A 328 10.10 -3.34 -1.88
C LEU A 328 10.58 -4.25 -0.77
N GLU A 329 11.88 -4.56 -0.78
CA GLU A 329 12.49 -5.43 0.22
C GLU A 329 12.42 -4.82 1.62
N GLY A 330 12.03 -5.64 2.60
CA GLY A 330 12.02 -5.29 4.02
C GLY A 330 10.96 -4.29 4.46
N LEU A 331 10.18 -3.69 3.53
CA LEU A 331 9.10 -2.79 3.87
C LEU A 331 7.81 -3.54 4.21
N GLY A 332 7.08 -3.05 5.20
CA GLY A 332 5.79 -3.55 5.64
C GLY A 332 4.62 -2.76 5.04
N HIS A 333 3.46 -2.99 5.64
CA HIS A 333 2.20 -2.38 5.20
C HIS A 333 2.22 -0.85 5.32
N GLY A 334 2.17 -0.16 4.19
CA GLY A 334 2.19 1.30 4.13
C GLY A 334 3.56 1.96 4.33
N ASP A 335 4.63 1.21 4.59
CA ASP A 335 5.95 1.78 4.90
C ASP A 335 6.50 2.65 3.78
N VAL A 336 6.12 2.40 2.54
CA VAL A 336 6.47 3.23 1.38
C VAL A 336 6.11 4.72 1.60
N PHE A 337 5.03 5.00 2.34
CA PHE A 337 4.60 6.35 2.67
C PHE A 337 4.93 6.76 4.10
N LEU A 338 5.02 5.79 5.02
CA LEU A 338 5.28 6.05 6.44
C LEU A 338 6.76 6.32 6.74
N PHE A 339 7.70 5.77 5.95
CA PHE A 339 9.13 5.96 6.14
C PHE A 339 9.64 7.23 5.46
N ALA A 340 9.00 8.35 5.75
CA ALA A 340 9.28 9.65 5.15
C ALA A 340 10.77 10.01 5.20
N GLY A 341 11.37 10.13 4.02
CA GLY A 341 12.77 10.51 3.83
C GLY A 341 13.76 9.34 3.76
N ALA A 342 13.35 8.10 4.04
CA ALA A 342 14.20 6.94 3.79
C ALA A 342 14.54 6.83 2.29
N PRO A 343 15.74 6.37 1.93
CA PRO A 343 16.13 6.17 0.53
C PRO A 343 15.12 5.31 -0.23
N GLU A 344 14.66 4.22 0.36
CA GLU A 344 13.69 3.28 -0.22
C GLU A 344 12.35 3.96 -0.53
N ALA A 345 11.85 4.81 0.38
CA ALA A 345 10.61 5.57 0.17
C ALA A 345 10.77 6.57 -0.99
N LYS A 346 11.88 7.31 -1.05
CA LYS A 346 12.15 8.25 -2.14
C LYS A 346 12.31 7.57 -3.49
N GLU A 347 12.97 6.42 -3.53
CA GLU A 347 13.09 5.61 -4.73
C GLU A 347 11.73 5.11 -5.19
N ALA A 348 10.90 4.61 -4.26
CA ALA A 348 9.54 4.20 -4.55
C ALA A 348 8.69 5.36 -5.10
N ASP A 349 8.74 6.55 -4.49
CA ASP A 349 8.03 7.73 -4.98
C ASP A 349 8.40 8.06 -6.44
N ALA A 350 9.70 7.99 -6.77
CA ALA A 350 10.19 8.23 -8.12
C ALA A 350 9.72 7.15 -9.11
N LEU A 351 9.70 5.88 -8.70
CA LEU A 351 9.23 4.76 -9.52
C LEU A 351 7.71 4.82 -9.74
N ILE A 352 6.95 5.11 -8.69
CA ILE A 352 5.50 5.29 -8.76
C ILE A 352 5.18 6.46 -9.71
N TRP A 353 5.88 7.60 -9.55
CA TRP A 353 5.68 8.73 -10.44
C TRP A 353 6.06 8.39 -11.89
N ARG A 354 7.16 7.67 -12.14
CA ARG A 354 7.56 7.24 -13.48
C ARG A 354 6.46 6.45 -14.19
N PHE A 355 5.76 5.57 -13.46
CA PHE A 355 4.62 4.85 -13.99
C PHE A 355 3.49 5.81 -14.42
N PHE A 356 3.07 6.72 -13.56
CA PHE A 356 2.03 7.70 -13.91
C PHE A 356 2.49 8.62 -15.05
N ASP A 357 3.75 9.05 -15.07
CA ASP A 357 4.31 9.88 -16.15
C ASP A 357 4.27 9.19 -17.52
N LYS A 358 4.45 7.87 -17.54
CA LYS A 358 4.39 7.03 -18.74
C LYS A 358 2.96 6.90 -19.27
N HIS A 359 1.98 6.72 -18.38
CA HIS A 359 0.63 6.32 -18.77
C HIS A 359 -0.40 7.46 -18.79
N LEU A 360 -0.14 8.58 -18.13
CA LEU A 360 -1.02 9.74 -18.22
C LEU A 360 -0.83 10.50 -19.54
N GLY A 361 -1.93 10.95 -20.14
CA GLY A 361 -1.96 11.77 -21.35
C GLY A 361 -1.14 13.07 -21.25
N ARG A 362 -0.91 13.73 -22.36
CA ARG A 362 -0.12 14.97 -22.48
C ARG A 362 -0.99 16.18 -22.82
#